data_9b837d9e57a9ee6b054ff6a9b2a57711
#
_entry.id   9b837d9e57a9ee6b054ff6a9b2a57711
#
_cell.length_a   1.000
_cell.length_b   1.000
_cell.length_c   1.000
_cell.angle_alpha   90.00
_cell.angle_beta   90.00
_cell.angle_gamma   90.00
#
_symmetry.space_group_name_H-M   'P 1'
#
loop_
_entity.id
_entity.type
_entity.pdbx_description
1 polymer ?
#
loop_
_entity_poly.entity_id
_entity_poly.type
_entity_poly.pdbx_seq_one_letter_code
_entity_poly.pdbx_strand_id
1 'polypeptide(L)'
;MVNDPIAALKRQLADQILAIANTLDFFIAASLLELDPSRLSDLRRGRVARFSVERLIRILTTVGRRVDITVSTVDRPERRWSKVLRERRRRLTT
;
A
#
# COMPACT_ATOMS: atom_id res chain seq x y z
N MET A 1 7.57 -14.67 12.37
CA MET A 1 7.71 -13.78 11.22
C MET A 1 6.68 -12.67 11.32
N VAL A 2 7.15 -11.46 11.36
CA VAL A 2 6.24 -10.32 11.47
C VAL A 2 5.64 -10.01 10.12
N ASN A 3 4.32 -10.06 10.05
CA ASN A 3 3.58 -9.73 8.85
C ASN A 3 3.26 -8.25 8.89
N ASP A 4 4.02 -7.46 8.14
CA ASP A 4 3.77 -6.03 8.04
C ASP A 4 2.77 -5.77 6.91
N PRO A 5 1.53 -5.41 7.23
CA PRO A 5 0.51 -5.17 6.19
C PRO A 5 0.85 -3.97 5.32
N ILE A 6 1.57 -2.99 5.83
CA ILE A 6 1.97 -1.84 5.02
C ILE A 6 3.02 -2.24 3.99
N ALA A 7 4.02 -3.01 4.39
CA ALA A 7 5.03 -3.51 3.45
C ALA A 7 4.41 -4.40 2.39
N ALA A 8 3.47 -5.26 2.78
CA ALA A 8 2.76 -6.13 1.85
C ALA A 8 1.95 -5.32 0.84
N LEU A 9 1.22 -4.28 1.29
CA LEU A 9 0.46 -3.40 0.42
C LEU A 9 1.37 -2.65 -0.54
N LYS A 10 2.48 -2.12 -0.06
CA LYS A 10 3.45 -1.43 -0.91
C LYS A 10 3.97 -2.33 -2.03
N ARG A 11 4.27 -3.60 -1.70
CA ARG A 11 4.72 -4.55 -2.72
C ARG A 11 3.65 -4.83 -3.76
N GLN A 12 2.40 -5.00 -3.34
CA GLN A 12 1.29 -5.20 -4.27
C GLN A 12 1.14 -4.01 -5.21
N LEU A 13 1.18 -2.79 -4.68
CA LEU A 13 1.08 -1.58 -5.48
C LEU A 13 2.27 -1.44 -6.43
N ALA A 14 3.48 -1.70 -5.94
CA ALA A 14 4.69 -1.67 -6.75
C ALA A 14 4.65 -2.69 -7.88
N ASP A 15 4.14 -3.89 -7.63
CA ASP A 15 3.99 -4.92 -8.66
C ASP A 15 3.06 -4.47 -9.77
N GLN A 16 1.97 -3.77 -9.44
CA GLN A 16 1.07 -3.21 -10.45
C GLN A 16 1.75 -2.13 -11.28
N ILE A 17 2.55 -1.28 -10.65
CA ILE A 17 3.32 -0.26 -11.36
C ILE A 17 4.35 -0.91 -12.29
N LEU A 18 5.07 -1.91 -11.79
CA LEU A 18 6.09 -2.60 -12.58
C LEU A 18 5.48 -3.39 -13.74
N ALA A 19 4.28 -3.94 -13.57
CA ALA A 19 3.59 -4.61 -14.67
C ALA A 19 3.36 -3.66 -15.84
N ILE A 20 3.07 -2.40 -15.58
CA ILE A 20 2.94 -1.36 -16.61
C ILE A 20 4.33 -0.99 -17.15
N ALA A 21 5.27 -0.69 -16.27
CA ALA A 21 6.60 -0.22 -16.66
C ALA A 21 7.35 -1.25 -17.50
N ASN A 22 7.18 -2.53 -17.22
CA ASN A 22 7.90 -3.59 -17.90
C ASN A 22 7.45 -3.82 -19.34
N THR A 23 6.34 -3.21 -19.75
CA THR A 23 5.89 -3.26 -21.16
C THR A 23 6.51 -2.16 -21.99
N LEU A 24 7.26 -1.25 -21.38
CA LEU A 24 7.78 -0.06 -22.03
C LEU A 24 9.30 0.03 -21.88
N ASP A 25 9.92 0.84 -22.73
CA ASP A 25 11.29 1.27 -22.53
C ASP A 25 11.43 1.96 -21.16
N PHE A 26 12.58 1.77 -20.52
CA PHE A 26 12.82 2.27 -19.16
C PHE A 26 12.55 3.77 -19.01
N PHE A 27 13.09 4.57 -19.92
CA PHE A 27 12.94 6.03 -19.84
C PHE A 27 11.55 6.49 -20.22
N ILE A 28 10.90 5.79 -21.14
CA ILE A 28 9.50 6.04 -21.48
C ILE A 28 8.62 5.71 -20.27
N ALA A 29 8.87 4.59 -19.60
CA ALA A 29 8.13 4.20 -18.41
C ALA A 29 8.30 5.23 -17.29
N ALA A 30 9.53 5.67 -17.03
CA ALA A 30 9.78 6.69 -16.01
C ALA A 30 9.02 7.99 -16.32
N SER A 31 9.02 8.42 -17.58
CA SER A 31 8.31 9.62 -18.00
C SER A 31 6.80 9.46 -17.84
N LEU A 32 6.24 8.33 -18.26
CA LEU A 32 4.81 8.05 -18.16
C LEU A 32 4.34 8.02 -16.71
N LEU A 33 5.15 7.43 -15.85
CA LEU A 33 4.84 7.31 -14.42
C LEU A 33 5.18 8.60 -13.63
N GLU A 34 5.76 9.57 -14.28
CA GLU A 34 6.25 10.80 -13.66
C GLU A 34 7.24 10.54 -12.53
N LEU A 35 8.15 9.59 -12.77
CA LEU A 35 9.18 9.19 -11.84
C LEU A 35 10.56 9.53 -12.39
N ASP A 36 11.45 9.94 -11.49
CA ASP A 36 12.87 9.96 -11.82
C ASP A 36 13.35 8.55 -12.16
N PRO A 37 14.26 8.39 -13.12
CA PRO A 37 14.81 7.07 -13.44
C PRO A 37 15.36 6.33 -12.22
N SER A 38 15.97 7.05 -11.28
CA SER A 38 16.47 6.46 -10.03
C SER A 38 15.35 5.87 -9.17
N ARG A 39 14.18 6.51 -9.15
CA ARG A 39 13.02 6.03 -8.41
C ARG A 39 12.40 4.80 -9.05
N LEU A 40 12.30 4.77 -10.38
CA LEU A 40 11.85 3.57 -11.07
C LEU A 40 12.82 2.41 -10.85
N SER A 41 14.11 2.70 -10.84
CA SER A 41 15.13 1.71 -10.51
C SER A 41 14.96 1.14 -9.10
N ASP A 42 14.64 2.01 -8.13
CA ASP A 42 14.35 1.58 -6.75
C ASP A 42 13.17 0.61 -6.71
N LEU A 43 12.08 0.90 -7.43
CA LEU A 43 10.94 0.01 -7.50
C LEU A 43 11.32 -1.34 -8.10
N ARG A 44 12.10 -1.36 -9.18
CA ARG A 44 12.55 -2.60 -9.81
C ARG A 44 13.40 -3.46 -8.90
N ARG A 45 14.14 -2.83 -7.99
CA ARG A 45 14.97 -3.51 -7.00
C ARG A 45 14.21 -3.91 -5.75
N GLY A 46 12.91 -3.67 -5.71
CA GLY A 46 12.08 -4.01 -4.57
C GLY A 46 12.24 -3.09 -3.36
N ARG A 47 12.79 -1.89 -3.56
CA ARG A 47 13.00 -0.92 -2.48
C ARG A 47 11.75 -0.12 -2.18
N VAL A 48 10.66 -0.83 -1.91
CA VAL A 48 9.34 -0.22 -1.69
C VAL A 48 9.28 0.63 -0.42
N ALA A 49 10.16 0.38 0.53
CA ALA A 49 10.22 1.17 1.78
C ALA A 49 10.49 2.65 1.54
N ARG A 50 11.10 3.00 0.41
CA ARG A 50 11.40 4.39 0.03
C ARG A 50 10.19 5.15 -0.50
N PHE A 51 9.07 4.46 -0.70
CA PHE A 51 7.83 5.04 -1.19
C PHE A 51 6.77 4.97 -0.13
N SER A 52 5.96 6.01 0.00
CA SER A 52 4.76 5.94 0.81
C SER A 52 3.66 5.22 0.03
N VAL A 53 2.69 4.65 0.74
CA VAL A 53 1.50 4.07 0.10
C VAL A 53 0.80 5.12 -0.76
N GLU A 54 0.65 6.33 -0.23
CA GLU A 54 0.04 7.44 -0.96
C GLU A 54 0.76 7.71 -2.29
N ARG A 55 2.09 7.73 -2.27
CA ARG A 55 2.88 7.96 -3.48
C ARG A 55 2.62 6.88 -4.53
N LEU A 56 2.61 5.62 -4.11
CA LEU A 56 2.37 4.49 -5.01
C LEU A 56 0.98 4.55 -5.63
N ILE A 57 -0.03 4.90 -4.83
CA ILE A 57 -1.39 5.09 -5.33
C ILE A 57 -1.45 6.21 -6.35
N ARG A 58 -0.78 7.33 -6.09
CA ARG A 58 -0.75 8.46 -7.03
C ARG A 58 -0.12 8.09 -8.36
N ILE A 59 0.96 7.31 -8.33
CA ILE A 59 1.61 6.84 -9.56
C ILE A 59 0.63 6.04 -10.40
N LEU A 60 -0.10 5.11 -9.78
CA LEU A 60 -1.10 4.30 -10.47
C LEU A 60 -2.24 5.15 -11.02
N THR A 61 -2.70 6.13 -10.24
CA THR A 61 -3.76 7.04 -10.66
C THR A 61 -3.33 7.88 -11.87
N THR A 62 -2.08 8.32 -11.90
CA THR A 62 -1.51 9.10 -13.01
C THR A 62 -1.63 8.36 -14.34
N VAL A 63 -1.49 7.03 -14.34
CA VAL A 63 -1.61 6.21 -15.55
C VAL A 63 -3.00 5.63 -15.74
N GLY A 64 -4.00 6.19 -15.09
CA GLY A 64 -5.40 5.82 -15.30
C GLY A 64 -5.83 4.56 -14.55
N ARG A 65 -5.08 4.11 -13.57
CA ARG A 65 -5.47 2.96 -12.74
C ARG A 65 -6.27 3.43 -11.54
N ARG A 66 -7.31 2.69 -11.23
CA ARG A 66 -8.09 2.90 -10.02
C ARG A 66 -7.57 1.98 -8.92
N VAL A 67 -7.37 2.52 -7.73
CA VAL A 67 -6.93 1.74 -6.58
C VAL A 67 -8.04 1.69 -5.55
N ASP A 68 -8.51 0.48 -5.27
CA ASP A 68 -9.51 0.24 -4.23
C ASP A 68 -8.88 -0.57 -3.12
N ILE A 69 -9.06 -0.11 -1.88
CA ILE A 69 -8.54 -0.80 -0.71
C ILE A 69 -9.72 -1.36 0.06
N THR A 70 -9.71 -2.68 0.26
CA THR A 70 -10.76 -3.35 0.99
C THR A 70 -10.28 -3.68 2.40
N VAL A 71 -11.08 -3.31 3.37
CA VAL A 71 -10.84 -3.65 4.77
C VAL A 71 -11.84 -4.72 5.15
N SER A 72 -11.35 -5.85 5.59
CA SER A 72 -12.20 -6.97 6.01
C SER A 72 -11.89 -7.38 7.43
N THR A 73 -12.89 -7.97 8.08
CA THR A 73 -12.71 -8.52 9.41
C THR A 73 -12.01 -9.86 9.32
N VAL A 74 -11.16 -10.14 10.30
CA VAL A 74 -10.53 -11.44 10.45
C VAL A 74 -11.35 -12.30 11.40
N ASP A 75 -11.11 -13.62 11.37
CA ASP A 75 -11.90 -14.60 12.11
C ASP A 75 -11.85 -14.49 13.64
N ARG A 76 -10.96 -13.72 14.17
CA ARG A 76 -10.86 -13.54 15.63
C ARG A 76 -10.97 -12.08 15.99
N PRO A 77 -12.14 -11.53 15.76
CA PRO A 77 -12.17 -10.10 15.79
C PRO A 77 -12.06 -9.52 17.16
N GLU A 78 -12.54 -10.21 18.19
CA GLU A 78 -13.16 -9.26 19.02
C GLU A 78 -12.80 -9.33 20.46
N ARG A 79 -11.89 -10.19 20.84
CA ARG A 79 -11.43 -10.19 22.24
C ARG A 79 -10.92 -8.82 22.66
N ARG A 80 -10.14 -8.22 21.79
CA ARG A 80 -9.58 -6.89 22.06
C ARG A 80 -10.64 -5.81 22.03
N TRP A 81 -11.52 -5.88 21.02
CA TRP A 81 -12.62 -4.94 20.89
C TRP A 81 -13.61 -5.05 22.06
N SER A 82 -13.96 -6.25 22.43
CA SER A 82 -14.87 -6.49 23.53
C SER A 82 -14.33 -5.95 24.85
N LYS A 83 -13.03 -6.12 25.07
CA LYS A 83 -12.38 -5.59 26.27
C LYS A 83 -12.42 -4.07 26.32
N VAL A 84 -12.09 -3.41 25.21
CA VAL A 84 -12.11 -1.95 25.11
C VAL A 84 -13.51 -1.40 25.32
N LEU A 85 -14.50 -2.01 24.70
CA LEU A 85 -15.89 -1.59 24.85
C LEU A 85 -16.40 -1.79 26.26
N ARG A 86 -16.00 -2.87 26.92
CA ARG A 86 -16.37 -3.13 28.30
C ARG A 86 -15.79 -2.10 29.25
N GLU A 87 -14.53 -1.74 29.09
CA GLU A 87 -13.88 -0.72 29.88
C GLU A 87 -14.52 0.65 29.70
N ARG A 88 -14.89 0.97 28.47
CA ARG A 88 -15.56 2.22 28.14
C ARG A 88 -16.93 2.30 28.80
N ARG A 89 -17.71 1.21 28.78
CA ARG A 89 -19.00 1.14 29.48
C ARG A 89 -18.86 1.36 30.96
N ARG A 90 -17.85 0.78 31.57
CA ARG A 90 -17.57 0.96 32.99
C ARG A 90 -17.36 2.42 33.34
N ARG A 91 -16.62 3.14 32.52
CA ARG A 91 -16.37 4.58 32.72
C ARG A 91 -17.63 5.41 32.56
N LEU A 92 -18.53 5.00 31.70
CA LEU A 92 -19.76 5.74 31.44
C LEU A 92 -20.84 5.50 32.48
N THR A 93 -20.76 4.40 33.22
CA THR A 93 -21.77 4.05 34.22
C THR A 93 -21.43 4.49 35.64
N THR A 94 -20.29 5.05 35.86
CA THR A 94 -19.95 5.69 37.11
C THR A 94 -20.23 7.19 37.07
#